data_bc4571918ae458dad88b69883cf267c0
#
_entry.id   bc4571918ae458dad88b69883cf267c0
#
_cell.length_a   1.000
_cell.length_b   1.000
_cell.length_c   1.000
_cell.angle_alpha   90.00
_cell.angle_beta   90.00
_cell.angle_gamma   90.00
#
_symmetry.space_group_name_H-M   'P 1'
#
loop_
_entity.id
_entity.type
_entity.pdbx_description
1 polymer ?
#
loop_
_entity_poly.entity_id
_entity_poly.type
_entity_poly.pdbx_seq_one_letter_code
_entity_poly.pdbx_strand_id
1 'polypeptide(L)'
;MPGSGLDIGLPAEQGVASRRGDTSGELHIGFLTPEIQHQALPAELDTDNQSSVEESSPASEDLAEFELESDEEGELNRMISNIGFGRYHRRVLALCGLGWLADNAWMQCTASILPRVQQHFSISNSRIGLMSSSMFLGLMCGALIWGPVSDKFGRLVAYRWTLVITAVFGLLASAAPTFSLLCLCLFGLGSGVGGNMPVDGAIFLEFVPREKRHLLTLLSVFFSFGSVLTSSVALAILPPFSCPDDSDQNGCDVSKQNNGWRYLLVTMALTTIVMVFLRNGCFRLHETPKFLLQNKGRSDVVVVLKKIVRYNGGTRRQSPRATESSSTARTSSQTDEVNSPQSALISDRVRARQNAELSTDDSSSWLEWPEAAESAGHESELPELDEANLRRSFSLKAWTTSWRQSVMAAADVSSHAAMLKPLFVPSLRRTTLLVWAIWAVVAMGFTMFNVFLPKLLETRGSEASHSLESMGASAVAGPHSKQIRVYRDSLIYAISGIPGSIVGAWMVDTRLGRIYSMALSTFISGLALVAFALTAKTHNAALTILSSSVFGFMSTLMFAVIYAYTPEVFHPSVRGTACGMASALGRVSGIVAPLITGLLLGISTVVPLYVSVGLLWIAVGCMVLLPIETRDNVA
;
A
#
# COMPACT_ATOMS: atom_id res chain seq x y z
N MET A 1 12.30 -6.35 -69.40
CA MET A 1 11.45 -5.79 -70.52
C MET A 1 10.12 -5.42 -69.91
N PRO A 2 9.45 -4.37 -70.39
CA PRO A 2 9.34 -3.06 -69.78
C PRO A 2 7.89 -2.85 -69.27
N GLY A 3 7.56 -1.92 -68.39
CA GLY A 3 7.63 -0.51 -68.52
C GLY A 3 6.23 0.11 -68.38
N SER A 4 6.20 1.25 -67.85
CA SER A 4 5.24 2.38 -67.79
C SER A 4 4.86 2.72 -66.33
N GLY A 5 5.20 3.78 -65.72
CA GLY A 5 5.47 5.16 -66.20
C GLY A 5 4.19 5.99 -66.23
N LEU A 6 3.95 6.80 -65.18
CA LEU A 6 3.17 8.05 -65.31
C LEU A 6 3.49 8.96 -64.13
N ASP A 7 4.30 9.98 -64.48
CA ASP A 7 4.46 11.28 -63.82
C ASP A 7 3.21 12.13 -63.96
N ILE A 8 3.01 13.06 -63.03
CA ILE A 8 2.40 14.40 -63.15
C ILE A 8 2.38 14.93 -61.69
N GLY A 9 3.01 15.99 -61.19
CA GLY A 9 3.49 17.19 -61.81
C GLY A 9 3.39 18.23 -60.67
N LEU A 10 4.52 18.80 -60.22
CA LEU A 10 4.61 20.01 -59.39
C LEU A 10 4.31 21.25 -60.24
N PRO A 11 3.97 22.37 -59.65
CA PRO A 11 4.78 23.55 -59.94
C PRO A 11 5.29 24.29 -58.71
N ALA A 12 6.46 24.88 -58.96
CA ALA A 12 7.31 25.63 -58.07
C ALA A 12 6.99 27.13 -58.06
N GLU A 13 7.62 27.79 -57.03
CA GLU A 13 8.27 29.11 -57.04
C GLU A 13 7.44 30.38 -57.00
N GLN A 14 7.77 31.18 -55.98
CA GLN A 14 8.42 32.51 -55.98
C GLN A 14 8.43 33.02 -54.54
N GLY A 15 9.46 33.30 -53.81
CA GLY A 15 10.64 34.10 -53.97
C GLY A 15 10.40 35.58 -53.61
N VAL A 16 10.97 36.10 -52.48
CA VAL A 16 11.64 37.39 -52.34
C VAL A 16 11.95 37.74 -50.87
N ALA A 17 13.24 37.78 -50.56
CA ALA A 17 14.07 38.75 -49.81
C ALA A 17 13.70 39.31 -48.41
N SER A 18 14.61 38.96 -47.46
CA SER A 18 15.42 39.84 -46.60
C SER A 18 14.78 41.03 -45.89
N ARG A 19 14.80 40.99 -44.55
CA ARG A 19 15.40 42.08 -43.72
C ARG A 19 15.67 41.58 -42.27
N ARG A 20 16.90 41.86 -41.81
CA ARG A 20 17.37 41.78 -40.43
C ARG A 20 16.61 42.76 -39.54
N GLY A 21 16.43 42.41 -38.28
CA GLY A 21 16.04 43.31 -37.19
C GLY A 21 15.99 42.59 -35.89
N ASP A 22 17.04 42.72 -35.08
CA ASP A 22 17.09 42.40 -33.67
C ASP A 22 15.96 43.07 -32.90
N THR A 23 15.28 42.34 -32.02
CA THR A 23 14.92 42.85 -30.67
C THR A 23 14.41 41.70 -29.80
N SER A 24 15.07 41.53 -28.66
CA SER A 24 14.64 40.80 -27.49
C SER A 24 13.23 41.21 -27.04
N GLY A 25 12.32 40.24 -26.88
CA GLY A 25 11.00 40.43 -26.31
C GLY A 25 10.64 39.23 -25.45
N GLU A 26 10.76 39.41 -24.15
CA GLU A 26 10.26 38.50 -23.14
C GLU A 26 8.74 38.31 -23.30
N LEU A 27 8.29 37.07 -23.43
CA LEU A 27 6.87 36.73 -23.46
C LEU A 27 6.40 36.51 -22.00
N HIS A 28 5.84 37.56 -21.39
CA HIS A 28 5.02 37.44 -20.18
C HIS A 28 3.68 36.77 -20.56
N ILE A 29 3.47 35.55 -20.12
CA ILE A 29 2.15 34.93 -20.13
C ILE A 29 1.44 35.37 -18.84
N GLY A 30 0.54 36.35 -18.99
CA GLY A 30 -0.35 36.80 -17.92
C GLY A 30 -1.39 35.75 -17.59
N PHE A 31 -1.43 35.33 -16.33
CA PHE A 31 -2.56 34.62 -15.77
C PHE A 31 -3.74 35.58 -15.60
N LEU A 32 -4.83 35.33 -16.29
CA LEU A 32 -6.11 35.99 -16.08
C LEU A 32 -6.80 35.37 -14.87
N THR A 33 -6.83 36.11 -13.77
CA THR A 33 -7.76 35.87 -12.66
C THR A 33 -9.08 36.58 -13.01
N PRO A 34 -10.25 35.94 -12.81
CA PRO A 34 -11.52 36.65 -12.95
C PRO A 34 -11.76 37.53 -11.72
N GLU A 35 -11.76 38.84 -11.93
CA GLU A 35 -12.27 39.83 -10.99
C GLU A 35 -13.79 39.67 -10.81
N ILE A 36 -14.21 39.42 -9.57
CA ILE A 36 -15.60 39.49 -9.15
C ILE A 36 -15.91 40.98 -8.90
N GLN A 37 -16.66 41.61 -9.79
CA GLN A 37 -17.21 42.93 -9.59
C GLN A 37 -18.26 42.93 -8.48
N HIS A 38 -17.96 43.61 -7.39
CA HIS A 38 -18.96 44.02 -6.38
C HIS A 38 -19.77 45.17 -6.95
N GLN A 39 -21.02 44.93 -7.33
CA GLN A 39 -22.02 45.97 -7.51
C GLN A 39 -22.56 46.40 -6.14
N ALA A 40 -22.33 47.68 -5.83
CA ALA A 40 -22.93 48.34 -4.67
C ALA A 40 -24.41 48.65 -4.97
N LEU A 41 -25.29 48.22 -4.06
CA LEU A 41 -26.69 48.68 -3.97
C LEU A 41 -26.82 49.80 -2.93
N PRO A 42 -27.73 50.77 -3.11
CA PRO A 42 -27.83 51.94 -2.24
C PRO A 42 -28.56 51.62 -0.94
N ALA A 43 -28.16 52.32 0.10
CA ALA A 43 -28.79 52.30 1.43
C ALA A 43 -30.14 53.03 1.38
N GLU A 44 -31.21 52.35 1.79
CA GLU A 44 -32.39 52.97 2.39
C GLU A 44 -32.61 52.40 3.79
N LEU A 45 -32.69 53.33 4.73
CA LEU A 45 -33.11 53.08 6.11
C LEU A 45 -34.59 52.78 6.14
N ASP A 46 -35.00 51.68 6.71
CA ASP A 46 -36.25 51.59 7.47
C ASP A 46 -36.05 50.74 8.73
N THR A 47 -36.30 51.39 9.84
CA THR A 47 -36.38 50.82 11.16
C THR A 47 -37.75 50.22 11.37
N ASP A 48 -37.84 48.89 11.45
CA ASP A 48 -38.87 48.28 12.27
C ASP A 48 -38.42 46.92 12.84
N ASN A 49 -38.63 46.84 14.11
CA ASN A 49 -38.28 45.86 15.10
C ASN A 49 -39.05 44.55 14.85
N GLN A 50 -38.37 43.45 14.46
CA GLN A 50 -38.86 42.10 14.69
C GLN A 50 -37.68 41.14 14.92
N SER A 51 -37.65 40.59 16.14
CA SER A 51 -36.82 39.48 16.57
C SER A 51 -37.07 38.25 15.67
N SER A 52 -36.31 38.08 14.63
CA SER A 52 -36.19 36.84 13.88
C SER A 52 -35.01 36.05 14.43
N VAL A 53 -35.32 34.92 15.07
CA VAL A 53 -34.38 33.85 15.32
C VAL A 53 -33.80 33.47 13.96
N GLU A 54 -32.54 33.77 13.74
CA GLU A 54 -31.80 33.24 12.56
C GLU A 54 -31.75 31.72 12.70
N GLU A 55 -32.64 31.06 12.00
CA GLU A 55 -32.57 29.63 11.72
C GLU A 55 -31.32 29.42 10.86
N SER A 56 -30.21 28.97 11.48
CA SER A 56 -28.97 28.64 10.77
C SER A 56 -29.28 27.59 9.72
N SER A 57 -28.91 27.90 8.47
CA SER A 57 -29.07 26.97 7.36
C SER A 57 -28.26 25.69 7.64
N PRO A 58 -28.80 24.47 7.43
CA PRO A 58 -28.08 23.22 7.71
C PRO A 58 -26.71 23.14 7.01
N ALA A 59 -26.52 23.87 5.92
CA ALA A 59 -25.22 23.96 5.24
C ALA A 59 -24.18 24.79 6.00
N SER A 60 -24.57 25.72 6.87
CA SER A 60 -23.64 26.51 7.69
C SER A 60 -23.22 25.76 8.96
N GLU A 61 -24.08 24.90 9.49
CA GLU A 61 -23.76 24.02 10.61
C GLU A 61 -22.80 22.92 10.17
N ASP A 62 -23.05 22.29 9.01
CA ASP A 62 -22.15 21.27 8.42
C ASP A 62 -20.74 21.84 8.11
N LEU A 63 -20.63 23.11 7.67
CA LEU A 63 -19.36 23.77 7.41
C LEU A 63 -18.60 24.10 8.72
N ALA A 64 -19.31 24.59 9.74
CA ALA A 64 -18.70 24.91 11.03
C ALA A 64 -18.24 23.62 11.75
N GLU A 65 -19.02 22.53 11.67
CA GLU A 65 -18.64 21.22 12.21
C GLU A 65 -17.41 20.66 11.50
N PHE A 66 -17.32 20.79 10.16
CA PHE A 66 -16.18 20.37 9.36
C PHE A 66 -14.90 21.18 9.68
N GLU A 67 -15.01 22.49 9.89
CA GLU A 67 -13.88 23.35 10.28
C GLU A 67 -13.39 23.01 11.70
N LEU A 68 -14.28 22.79 12.65
CA LEU A 68 -13.94 22.37 14.01
C LEU A 68 -13.23 21.00 14.02
N GLU A 69 -13.72 20.03 13.26
CA GLU A 69 -13.12 18.70 13.16
C GLU A 69 -11.73 18.75 12.51
N SER A 70 -11.52 19.65 11.53
CA SER A 70 -10.22 19.85 10.89
C SER A 70 -9.18 20.46 11.84
N ASP A 71 -9.58 21.35 12.72
CA ASP A 71 -8.71 21.99 13.71
C ASP A 71 -8.30 20.99 14.80
N GLU A 72 -9.23 20.14 15.27
CA GLU A 72 -8.93 19.09 16.25
C GLU A 72 -7.95 18.02 15.70
N GLU A 73 -8.10 17.60 14.46
CA GLU A 73 -7.14 16.71 13.81
C GLU A 73 -5.77 17.37 13.61
N GLY A 74 -5.76 18.67 13.33
CA GLY A 74 -4.54 19.48 13.21
C GLY A 74 -3.77 19.50 14.53
N GLU A 75 -4.47 19.74 15.63
CA GLU A 75 -3.89 19.76 16.97
C GLU A 75 -3.37 18.38 17.39
N LEU A 76 -4.14 17.32 17.16
CA LEU A 76 -3.70 15.95 17.41
C LEU A 76 -2.40 15.61 16.65
N ASN A 77 -2.31 15.98 15.38
CA ASN A 77 -1.11 15.74 14.58
C ASN A 77 0.12 16.52 15.12
N ARG A 78 -0.07 17.76 15.62
CA ARG A 78 0.99 18.54 16.31
C ARG A 78 1.45 17.83 17.58
N MET A 79 0.52 17.34 18.41
CA MET A 79 0.87 16.57 19.62
C MET A 79 1.69 15.32 19.29
N ILE A 80 1.29 14.55 18.28
CA ILE A 80 2.03 13.34 17.82
C ILE A 80 3.42 13.73 17.30
N SER A 81 3.55 14.82 16.54
CA SER A 81 4.85 15.31 16.04
C SER A 81 5.76 15.75 17.20
N ASN A 82 5.23 16.39 18.24
CA ASN A 82 5.98 16.78 19.44
C ASN A 82 6.49 15.57 20.25
N ILE A 83 5.74 14.46 20.29
CA ILE A 83 6.18 13.21 20.94
C ILE A 83 7.36 12.59 20.17
N GLY A 84 7.41 12.76 18.86
CA GLY A 84 8.45 12.25 17.98
C GLY A 84 8.46 10.73 17.85
N PHE A 85 9.44 10.21 17.09
CA PHE A 85 9.55 8.77 16.78
C PHE A 85 10.40 8.05 17.84
N GLY A 86 9.78 7.26 18.72
CA GLY A 86 10.40 6.59 19.85
C GLY A 86 10.30 5.05 19.83
N ARG A 87 10.57 4.43 20.99
CA ARG A 87 10.52 2.97 21.18
C ARG A 87 9.13 2.38 20.90
N TYR A 88 8.07 3.12 21.24
CA TYR A 88 6.68 2.71 20.96
C TYR A 88 6.45 2.56 19.46
N HIS A 89 6.83 3.57 18.67
CA HIS A 89 6.62 3.60 17.22
C HIS A 89 7.41 2.49 16.49
N ARG A 90 8.62 2.16 16.95
CA ARG A 90 9.40 1.02 16.41
C ARG A 90 8.71 -0.32 16.64
N ARG A 91 8.04 -0.48 17.79
CA ARG A 91 7.26 -1.70 18.05
C ARG A 91 5.98 -1.75 17.23
N VAL A 92 5.28 -0.62 17.07
CA VAL A 92 4.13 -0.52 16.16
C VAL A 92 4.54 -0.90 14.75
N LEU A 93 5.67 -0.37 14.25
CA LEU A 93 6.22 -0.72 12.94
C LEU A 93 6.45 -2.24 12.79
N ALA A 94 7.09 -2.85 13.77
CA ALA A 94 7.36 -4.31 13.75
C ALA A 94 6.07 -5.13 13.78
N LEU A 95 5.10 -4.75 14.63
CA LEU A 95 3.84 -5.47 14.78
C LEU A 95 2.92 -5.32 13.55
N CYS A 96 2.84 -4.15 12.93
CA CYS A 96 2.16 -3.95 11.65
C CYS A 96 2.91 -4.69 10.53
N GLY A 97 4.25 -4.70 10.59
CA GLY A 97 5.07 -5.48 9.67
C GLY A 97 4.77 -6.97 9.68
N LEU A 98 4.41 -7.55 10.83
CA LEU A 98 4.00 -8.96 10.91
C LEU A 98 2.76 -9.28 10.06
N GLY A 99 1.81 -8.34 9.91
CA GLY A 99 0.66 -8.54 9.02
C GLY A 99 1.07 -8.57 7.56
N TRP A 100 1.90 -7.61 7.14
CA TRP A 100 2.43 -7.58 5.77
C TRP A 100 3.29 -8.80 5.45
N LEU A 101 4.05 -9.29 6.44
CA LEU A 101 4.80 -10.54 6.34
C LEU A 101 3.85 -11.73 6.14
N ALA A 102 2.79 -11.84 6.96
CA ALA A 102 1.80 -12.91 6.84
C ALA A 102 1.09 -12.88 5.48
N ASP A 103 0.74 -11.72 4.96
CA ASP A 103 0.05 -11.56 3.68
C ASP A 103 0.86 -12.19 2.53
N ASN A 104 2.12 -11.82 2.42
CA ASN A 104 2.95 -12.37 1.35
C ASN A 104 3.37 -13.82 1.61
N ALA A 105 3.56 -14.19 2.88
CA ALA A 105 3.84 -15.57 3.23
C ALA A 105 2.73 -16.52 2.77
N TRP A 106 1.46 -16.16 2.94
CA TRP A 106 0.34 -16.98 2.49
C TRP A 106 0.16 -16.98 0.97
N MET A 107 0.41 -15.85 0.29
CA MET A 107 0.44 -15.81 -1.17
C MET A 107 1.53 -16.73 -1.74
N GLN A 108 2.73 -16.67 -1.17
CA GLN A 108 3.85 -17.52 -1.57
C GLN A 108 3.59 -18.99 -1.20
N CYS A 109 2.94 -19.28 -0.07
CA CYS A 109 2.54 -20.63 0.33
C CYS A 109 1.61 -21.26 -0.71
N THR A 110 0.58 -20.52 -1.12
CA THR A 110 -0.37 -20.95 -2.15
C THR A 110 0.33 -21.25 -3.47
N ALA A 111 1.28 -20.41 -3.89
CA ALA A 111 2.08 -20.65 -5.09
C ALA A 111 2.97 -21.90 -4.95
N SER A 112 3.59 -22.10 -3.79
CA SER A 112 4.52 -23.22 -3.56
C SER A 112 3.83 -24.58 -3.51
N ILE A 113 2.61 -24.67 -2.97
CA ILE A 113 1.86 -25.93 -2.91
C ILE A 113 1.16 -26.29 -4.22
N LEU A 114 1.02 -25.35 -5.15
CA LEU A 114 0.23 -25.49 -6.37
C LEU A 114 0.60 -26.75 -7.19
N PRO A 115 1.87 -27.08 -7.46
CA PRO A 115 2.22 -28.29 -8.20
C PRO A 115 1.82 -29.57 -7.44
N ARG A 116 2.02 -29.59 -6.12
CA ARG A 116 1.74 -30.77 -5.27
C ARG A 116 0.24 -31.02 -5.11
N VAL A 117 -0.56 -29.94 -4.98
CA VAL A 117 -2.02 -30.00 -4.96
C VAL A 117 -2.57 -30.49 -6.31
N GLN A 118 -1.99 -30.00 -7.42
CA GLN A 118 -2.35 -30.45 -8.76
C GLN A 118 -2.14 -31.96 -8.92
N GLN A 119 -1.00 -32.47 -8.48
CA GLN A 119 -0.69 -33.90 -8.51
C GLN A 119 -1.64 -34.70 -7.58
N HIS A 120 -1.87 -34.23 -6.33
CA HIS A 120 -2.69 -34.91 -5.33
C HIS A 120 -4.14 -35.11 -5.75
N PHE A 121 -4.75 -34.09 -6.35
CA PHE A 121 -6.16 -34.13 -6.78
C PHE A 121 -6.32 -34.40 -8.29
N SER A 122 -5.24 -34.68 -9.02
CA SER A 122 -5.24 -34.91 -10.46
C SER A 122 -5.96 -33.82 -11.26
N ILE A 123 -5.70 -32.55 -10.94
CA ILE A 123 -6.38 -31.37 -11.52
C ILE A 123 -5.71 -30.99 -12.86
N SER A 124 -6.53 -30.72 -13.86
CA SER A 124 -6.03 -30.20 -15.15
C SER A 124 -5.41 -28.79 -15.01
N ASN A 125 -4.48 -28.47 -15.92
CA ASN A 125 -3.84 -27.15 -15.95
C ASN A 125 -4.86 -25.99 -16.03
N SER A 126 -5.97 -26.18 -16.75
CA SER A 126 -7.02 -25.18 -16.90
C SER A 126 -7.79 -24.88 -15.60
N ARG A 127 -7.86 -25.83 -14.65
CA ARG A 127 -8.62 -25.69 -13.40
C ARG A 127 -7.74 -25.31 -12.20
N ILE A 128 -6.45 -25.56 -12.26
CA ILE A 128 -5.57 -25.32 -11.10
C ILE A 128 -5.50 -23.83 -10.71
N GLY A 129 -5.71 -22.93 -11.66
CA GLY A 129 -5.79 -21.48 -11.41
C GLY A 129 -6.90 -21.09 -10.44
N LEU A 130 -7.97 -21.90 -10.32
CA LEU A 130 -9.06 -21.65 -9.36
C LEU A 130 -8.57 -21.57 -7.91
N MET A 131 -7.54 -22.32 -7.56
CA MET A 131 -6.98 -22.32 -6.22
C MET A 131 -6.48 -20.92 -5.82
N SER A 132 -5.62 -20.33 -6.63
CA SER A 132 -5.10 -18.98 -6.37
C SER A 132 -6.17 -17.91 -6.55
N SER A 133 -7.04 -18.06 -7.55
CA SER A 133 -8.16 -17.11 -7.77
C SER A 133 -9.13 -17.08 -6.59
N SER A 134 -9.40 -18.21 -5.93
CA SER A 134 -10.22 -18.27 -4.72
C SER A 134 -9.60 -17.48 -3.58
N MET A 135 -8.28 -17.58 -3.39
CA MET A 135 -7.57 -16.79 -2.40
C MET A 135 -7.62 -15.29 -2.71
N PHE A 136 -7.37 -14.88 -3.97
CA PHE A 136 -7.45 -13.46 -4.37
C PHE A 136 -8.87 -12.90 -4.26
N LEU A 137 -9.90 -13.72 -4.53
CA LEU A 137 -11.30 -13.33 -4.30
C LEU A 137 -11.55 -13.10 -2.81
N GLY A 138 -11.04 -13.97 -1.94
CA GLY A 138 -11.05 -13.79 -0.50
C GLY A 138 -10.36 -12.49 -0.07
N LEU A 139 -9.17 -12.22 -0.61
CA LEU A 139 -8.41 -10.97 -0.38
C LEU A 139 -9.24 -9.73 -0.72
N MET A 140 -9.95 -9.75 -1.84
CA MET A 140 -10.80 -8.64 -2.26
C MET A 140 -11.98 -8.46 -1.30
N CYS A 141 -12.70 -9.53 -0.98
CA CYS A 141 -13.83 -9.49 -0.03
C CYS A 141 -13.37 -9.05 1.36
N GLY A 142 -12.22 -9.55 1.82
CA GLY A 142 -11.65 -9.17 3.11
C GLY A 142 -11.33 -7.69 3.19
N ALA A 143 -10.72 -7.11 2.17
CA ALA A 143 -10.42 -5.68 2.14
C ALA A 143 -11.69 -4.81 2.20
N LEU A 144 -12.76 -5.22 1.51
CA LEU A 144 -14.04 -4.53 1.52
C LEU A 144 -14.76 -4.62 2.86
N ILE A 145 -14.58 -5.73 3.59
CA ILE A 145 -15.24 -5.96 4.89
C ILE A 145 -14.47 -5.31 6.03
N TRP A 146 -13.15 -5.52 6.09
CA TRP A 146 -12.36 -5.08 7.24
C TRP A 146 -12.14 -3.58 7.32
N GLY A 147 -12.21 -2.83 6.22
CA GLY A 147 -12.18 -1.38 6.22
C GLY A 147 -13.30 -0.80 7.10
N PRO A 148 -14.59 -0.95 6.72
CA PRO A 148 -15.72 -0.48 7.50
C PRO A 148 -15.79 -1.05 8.92
N VAL A 149 -15.40 -2.30 9.13
CA VAL A 149 -15.33 -2.91 10.47
C VAL A 149 -14.30 -2.18 11.34
N SER A 150 -13.14 -1.87 10.78
CA SER A 150 -12.07 -1.12 11.44
C SER A 150 -12.51 0.30 11.81
N ASP A 151 -13.24 0.97 10.92
CA ASP A 151 -13.73 2.34 11.15
C ASP A 151 -14.82 2.40 12.22
N LYS A 152 -15.71 1.41 12.28
CA LYS A 152 -16.86 1.41 13.19
C LYS A 152 -16.56 0.80 14.56
N PHE A 153 -15.81 -0.29 14.62
CA PHE A 153 -15.57 -1.04 15.87
C PHE A 153 -14.16 -0.80 16.47
N GLY A 154 -13.36 0.01 15.81
CA GLY A 154 -11.99 0.32 16.20
C GLY A 154 -10.94 -0.47 15.43
N ARG A 155 -9.79 0.17 15.29
CA ARG A 155 -8.65 -0.37 14.53
C ARG A 155 -8.15 -1.69 15.11
N LEU A 156 -8.13 -1.81 16.44
CA LEU A 156 -7.64 -3.00 17.15
C LEU A 156 -8.48 -4.25 16.93
N VAL A 157 -9.79 -4.11 16.74
CA VAL A 157 -10.68 -5.25 16.49
C VAL A 157 -10.31 -5.92 15.17
N ALA A 158 -10.24 -5.15 14.08
CA ALA A 158 -9.84 -5.66 12.79
C ALA A 158 -8.40 -6.23 12.83
N TYR A 159 -7.46 -5.50 13.44
CA TYR A 159 -6.06 -5.89 13.63
C TYR A 159 -5.86 -7.27 14.27
N ARG A 160 -6.72 -7.63 15.24
CA ARG A 160 -6.64 -8.91 15.93
C ARG A 160 -7.29 -10.03 15.14
N TRP A 161 -8.50 -9.80 14.63
CA TRP A 161 -9.31 -10.84 14.01
C TRP A 161 -8.83 -11.25 12.61
N THR A 162 -8.21 -10.36 11.85
CA THR A 162 -7.69 -10.68 10.51
C THR A 162 -6.70 -11.85 10.55
N LEU A 163 -5.69 -11.82 11.42
CA LEU A 163 -4.73 -12.92 11.55
C LEU A 163 -5.34 -14.19 12.18
N VAL A 164 -6.30 -14.06 13.10
CA VAL A 164 -7.00 -15.22 13.69
C VAL A 164 -7.75 -15.99 12.61
N ILE A 165 -8.53 -15.28 11.77
CA ILE A 165 -9.27 -15.90 10.67
C ILE A 165 -8.29 -16.55 9.68
N THR A 166 -7.22 -15.87 9.33
CA THR A 166 -6.15 -16.41 8.47
C THR A 166 -5.59 -17.73 9.02
N ALA A 167 -5.26 -17.79 10.31
CA ALA A 167 -4.72 -18.98 10.95
C ALA A 167 -5.74 -20.14 10.98
N VAL A 168 -6.99 -19.86 11.33
CA VAL A 168 -8.07 -20.86 11.40
C VAL A 168 -8.31 -21.47 10.02
N PHE A 169 -8.52 -20.65 9.00
CA PHE A 169 -8.74 -21.17 7.64
C PHE A 169 -7.49 -21.81 7.03
N GLY A 170 -6.29 -21.39 7.44
CA GLY A 170 -5.03 -22.07 7.08
C GLY A 170 -4.97 -23.49 7.62
N LEU A 171 -5.36 -23.71 8.88
CA LEU A 171 -5.48 -25.04 9.47
C LEU A 171 -6.57 -25.88 8.78
N LEU A 172 -7.74 -25.31 8.52
CA LEU A 172 -8.83 -25.99 7.82
C LEU A 172 -8.41 -26.39 6.40
N ALA A 173 -7.67 -25.54 5.69
CA ALA A 173 -7.15 -25.83 4.37
C ALA A 173 -6.22 -27.05 4.35
N SER A 174 -5.42 -27.24 5.40
CA SER A 174 -4.53 -28.41 5.51
C SER A 174 -5.27 -29.74 5.62
N ALA A 175 -6.48 -29.71 6.20
CA ALA A 175 -7.33 -30.88 6.39
C ALA A 175 -8.29 -31.14 5.22
N ALA A 176 -8.28 -30.31 4.18
CA ALA A 176 -9.23 -30.41 3.08
C ALA A 176 -9.14 -31.76 2.32
N PRO A 177 -10.24 -32.53 2.23
CA PRO A 177 -10.29 -33.82 1.52
C PRO A 177 -10.55 -33.66 0.03
N THR A 178 -11.05 -32.51 -0.42
CA THR A 178 -11.39 -32.23 -1.83
C THR A 178 -10.82 -30.90 -2.28
N PHE A 179 -10.56 -30.80 -3.58
CA PHE A 179 -10.06 -29.54 -4.18
C PHE A 179 -11.02 -28.36 -3.98
N SER A 180 -12.33 -28.58 -4.10
CA SER A 180 -13.33 -27.53 -3.90
C SER A 180 -13.35 -27.00 -2.47
N LEU A 181 -13.22 -27.88 -1.47
CA LEU A 181 -13.13 -27.46 -0.07
C LEU A 181 -11.81 -26.73 0.21
N LEU A 182 -10.70 -27.16 -0.39
CA LEU A 182 -9.45 -26.42 -0.33
C LEU A 182 -9.60 -25.00 -0.87
N CYS A 183 -10.22 -24.84 -2.04
CA CYS A 183 -10.51 -23.51 -2.61
C CYS A 183 -11.39 -22.67 -1.68
N LEU A 184 -12.41 -23.23 -1.05
CA LEU A 184 -13.27 -22.54 -0.09
C LEU A 184 -12.49 -22.12 1.16
N CYS A 185 -11.62 -22.98 1.68
CA CYS A 185 -10.75 -22.64 2.82
C CYS A 185 -9.74 -21.54 2.44
N LEU A 186 -9.17 -21.57 1.24
CA LEU A 186 -8.29 -20.52 0.75
C LEU A 186 -9.01 -19.20 0.52
N PHE A 187 -10.29 -19.21 0.12
CA PHE A 187 -11.12 -18.02 0.11
C PHE A 187 -11.30 -17.43 1.51
N GLY A 188 -11.64 -18.26 2.50
CA GLY A 188 -11.76 -17.83 3.90
C GLY A 188 -10.44 -17.30 4.46
N LEU A 189 -9.32 -17.97 4.17
CA LEU A 189 -7.97 -17.51 4.51
C LEU A 189 -7.68 -16.15 3.86
N GLY A 190 -7.95 -16.02 2.57
CA GLY A 190 -7.79 -14.77 1.83
C GLY A 190 -8.60 -13.63 2.44
N SER A 191 -9.82 -13.90 2.94
CA SER A 191 -10.65 -12.88 3.60
C SER A 191 -10.02 -12.33 4.89
N GLY A 192 -9.25 -13.12 5.61
CA GLY A 192 -8.44 -12.65 6.74
C GLY A 192 -7.26 -11.81 6.26
N VAL A 193 -6.45 -12.35 5.35
CA VAL A 193 -5.27 -11.68 4.77
C VAL A 193 -5.63 -10.33 4.16
N GLY A 194 -6.75 -10.24 3.43
CA GLY A 194 -7.16 -9.02 2.72
C GLY A 194 -7.37 -7.79 3.58
N GLY A 195 -7.62 -7.98 4.87
CA GLY A 195 -7.78 -6.90 5.84
C GLY A 195 -6.48 -6.40 6.46
N ASN A 196 -5.41 -7.18 6.47
CA ASN A 196 -4.18 -6.81 7.17
C ASN A 196 -3.55 -5.53 6.62
N MET A 197 -3.28 -5.47 5.30
CA MET A 197 -2.62 -4.32 4.68
C MET A 197 -3.31 -2.97 4.98
N PRO A 198 -4.62 -2.80 4.73
CA PRO A 198 -5.27 -1.52 4.98
C PRO A 198 -5.33 -1.20 6.48
N VAL A 199 -5.61 -2.18 7.35
CA VAL A 199 -5.72 -1.98 8.79
C VAL A 199 -4.36 -1.67 9.42
N ASP A 200 -3.32 -2.46 9.12
CA ASP A 200 -1.97 -2.25 9.65
C ASP A 200 -1.37 -0.93 9.16
N GLY A 201 -1.62 -0.58 7.88
CA GLY A 201 -1.20 0.70 7.31
C GLY A 201 -1.88 1.89 7.98
N ALA A 202 -3.19 1.82 8.23
CA ALA A 202 -3.93 2.87 8.92
C ALA A 202 -3.43 3.03 10.36
N ILE A 203 -3.30 1.94 11.12
CA ILE A 203 -2.75 1.97 12.49
C ILE A 203 -1.37 2.65 12.50
N PHE A 204 -0.48 2.23 11.59
CA PHE A 204 0.85 2.80 11.53
C PHE A 204 0.84 4.30 11.27
N LEU A 205 0.06 4.76 10.29
CA LEU A 205 -0.04 6.17 9.91
C LEU A 205 -0.71 7.05 10.98
N GLU A 206 -1.62 6.49 11.79
CA GLU A 206 -2.31 7.22 12.85
C GLU A 206 -1.46 7.40 14.12
N PHE A 207 -0.44 6.56 14.32
CA PHE A 207 0.52 6.71 15.43
C PHE A 207 1.78 7.49 15.06
N VAL A 208 2.15 7.54 13.77
CA VAL A 208 3.47 8.04 13.35
C VAL A 208 3.42 9.52 12.98
N PRO A 209 4.39 10.35 13.45
CA PRO A 209 4.54 11.74 13.07
C PRO A 209 4.56 11.94 11.55
N ARG A 210 4.02 13.07 11.07
CA ARG A 210 3.92 13.36 9.62
C ARG A 210 5.27 13.26 8.91
N GLU A 211 6.36 13.73 9.53
CA GLU A 211 7.72 13.72 8.99
C GLU A 211 8.27 12.29 8.78
N LYS A 212 7.70 11.30 9.47
CA LYS A 212 8.15 9.90 9.43
C LYS A 212 7.20 8.97 8.68
N ARG A 213 6.18 9.49 7.99
CA ARG A 213 5.21 8.69 7.22
C ARG A 213 5.84 7.91 6.06
N HIS A 214 6.98 8.37 5.54
CA HIS A 214 7.77 7.64 4.55
C HIS A 214 8.19 6.24 5.04
N LEU A 215 8.25 6.01 6.38
CA LEU A 215 8.53 4.68 6.94
C LEU A 215 7.42 3.65 6.63
N LEU A 216 6.26 4.07 6.13
CA LEU A 216 5.25 3.13 5.61
C LEU A 216 5.81 2.27 4.48
N THR A 217 6.66 2.84 3.61
CA THR A 217 7.34 2.08 2.55
C THR A 217 8.26 1.00 3.10
N LEU A 218 8.79 1.17 4.33
CA LEU A 218 9.62 0.16 4.99
C LEU A 218 8.82 -1.11 5.35
N LEU A 219 7.48 -1.02 5.47
CA LEU A 219 6.64 -2.21 5.66
C LEU A 219 6.73 -3.16 4.45
N SER A 220 7.04 -2.67 3.26
CA SER A 220 7.25 -3.51 2.08
C SER A 220 8.43 -4.49 2.23
N VAL A 221 9.40 -4.19 3.08
CA VAL A 221 10.51 -5.11 3.40
C VAL A 221 9.99 -6.34 4.14
N PHE A 222 9.02 -6.17 5.07
CA PHE A 222 8.37 -7.30 5.76
C PHE A 222 7.60 -8.18 4.78
N PHE A 223 7.02 -7.59 3.75
CA PHE A 223 6.37 -8.33 2.67
C PHE A 223 7.37 -9.28 1.98
N SER A 224 8.57 -8.80 1.64
CA SER A 224 9.63 -9.64 1.06
C SER A 224 10.12 -10.73 2.03
N PHE A 225 10.22 -10.45 3.33
CA PHE A 225 10.56 -11.47 4.33
C PHE A 225 9.51 -12.59 4.41
N GLY A 226 8.24 -12.30 4.17
CA GLY A 226 7.18 -13.31 4.09
C GLY A 226 7.43 -14.34 3.00
N SER A 227 7.83 -13.91 1.79
CA SER A 227 8.21 -14.82 0.71
C SER A 227 9.40 -15.68 1.07
N VAL A 228 10.45 -15.10 1.66
CA VAL A 228 11.67 -15.84 2.05
C VAL A 228 11.36 -16.88 3.13
N LEU A 229 10.58 -16.50 4.14
CA LEU A 229 10.15 -17.43 5.19
C LEU A 229 9.44 -18.65 4.60
N THR A 230 8.44 -18.40 3.77
CA THR A 230 7.66 -19.49 3.15
C THR A 230 8.49 -20.33 2.21
N SER A 231 9.33 -19.73 1.36
CA SER A 231 10.18 -20.48 0.44
C SER A 231 11.22 -21.34 1.17
N SER A 232 11.74 -20.85 2.32
CA SER A 232 12.64 -21.61 3.18
C SER A 232 11.94 -22.83 3.80
N VAL A 233 10.72 -22.63 4.32
CA VAL A 233 9.91 -23.73 4.89
C VAL A 233 9.48 -24.70 3.81
N ALA A 234 9.12 -24.22 2.63
CA ALA A 234 8.75 -25.05 1.49
C ALA A 234 9.93 -25.93 1.03
N LEU A 235 11.13 -25.38 0.95
CA LEU A 235 12.35 -26.13 0.63
C LEU A 235 12.63 -27.26 1.65
N ALA A 236 12.35 -27.01 2.93
CA ALA A 236 12.56 -27.99 3.97
C ALA A 236 11.48 -29.10 4.02
N ILE A 237 10.22 -28.75 3.72
CA ILE A 237 9.08 -29.66 3.93
C ILE A 237 8.64 -30.36 2.64
N LEU A 238 8.58 -29.66 1.51
CA LEU A 238 7.95 -30.22 0.32
C LEU A 238 8.75 -31.38 -0.30
N PRO A 239 10.08 -31.31 -0.46
CA PRO A 239 10.81 -32.40 -1.10
C PRO A 239 10.72 -33.76 -0.34
N PRO A 240 10.93 -33.83 0.98
CA PRO A 240 10.93 -35.12 1.67
C PRO A 240 9.53 -35.72 1.87
N PHE A 241 8.45 -34.92 1.82
CA PHE A 241 7.08 -35.35 2.10
C PHE A 241 6.15 -35.29 0.88
N SER A 242 6.71 -35.25 -0.34
CA SER A 242 5.93 -35.27 -1.59
C SER A 242 6.45 -36.34 -2.54
N CYS A 243 5.56 -36.88 -3.37
CA CYS A 243 5.94 -37.83 -4.40
C CYS A 243 6.86 -37.18 -5.44
N PRO A 244 7.85 -37.91 -5.97
CA PRO A 244 8.59 -37.49 -7.16
C PRO A 244 7.67 -37.29 -8.36
N ASP A 245 8.11 -36.47 -9.34
CA ASP A 245 7.30 -36.16 -10.53
C ASP A 245 7.05 -37.39 -11.42
N ASP A 246 7.97 -38.36 -11.38
CA ASP A 246 7.88 -39.64 -12.14
C ASP A 246 7.25 -40.76 -11.27
N SER A 247 6.18 -40.43 -10.52
CA SER A 247 5.53 -41.35 -9.58
C SER A 247 5.04 -42.66 -10.18
N ASP A 248 4.66 -42.66 -11.47
CA ASP A 248 4.21 -43.86 -12.19
C ASP A 248 5.32 -44.90 -12.36
N GLN A 249 6.59 -44.47 -12.34
CA GLN A 249 7.75 -45.37 -12.47
C GLN A 249 8.31 -45.81 -11.10
N ASN A 250 8.07 -45.03 -10.03
CA ASN A 250 8.70 -45.26 -8.71
C ASN A 250 7.74 -45.83 -7.64
N GLY A 251 6.49 -46.15 -7.97
CA GLY A 251 5.53 -46.79 -7.05
C GLY A 251 5.08 -45.90 -5.87
N CYS A 252 5.15 -44.58 -6.00
CA CYS A 252 4.69 -43.65 -4.95
C CYS A 252 3.15 -43.58 -4.94
N ASP A 253 2.54 -43.90 -3.78
CA ASP A 253 1.11 -43.72 -3.56
C ASP A 253 0.81 -42.25 -3.27
N VAL A 254 0.37 -41.52 -4.33
CA VAL A 254 0.08 -40.09 -4.27
C VAL A 254 -0.95 -39.75 -3.16
N SER A 255 -1.90 -40.65 -2.90
CA SER A 255 -2.95 -40.42 -1.90
C SER A 255 -2.42 -40.47 -0.46
N LYS A 256 -1.38 -41.27 -0.19
CA LYS A 256 -0.82 -41.47 1.14
C LYS A 256 0.50 -40.74 1.38
N GLN A 257 1.32 -40.60 0.35
CA GLN A 257 2.70 -40.13 0.47
C GLN A 257 2.88 -38.67 0.05
N ASN A 258 1.95 -38.08 -0.76
CA ASN A 258 2.03 -36.69 -1.19
C ASN A 258 1.34 -35.74 -0.19
N ASN A 259 1.81 -35.72 1.07
CA ASN A 259 1.26 -34.89 2.14
C ASN A 259 2.07 -33.62 2.43
N GLY A 260 3.16 -33.37 1.73
CA GLY A 260 4.03 -32.20 1.93
C GLY A 260 3.28 -30.88 1.88
N TRP A 261 2.31 -30.74 0.98
CA TRP A 261 1.49 -29.53 0.91
C TRP A 261 0.62 -29.28 2.14
N ARG A 262 0.14 -30.36 2.81
CA ARG A 262 -0.62 -30.26 4.07
C ARG A 262 0.29 -29.82 5.22
N TYR A 263 1.50 -30.39 5.31
CA TYR A 263 2.48 -30.02 6.34
C TYR A 263 2.95 -28.58 6.18
N LEU A 264 3.13 -28.10 4.95
CA LEU A 264 3.46 -26.70 4.70
C LEU A 264 2.33 -25.78 5.18
N LEU A 265 1.06 -26.07 4.87
CA LEU A 265 -0.10 -25.30 5.34
C LEU A 265 -0.20 -25.29 6.87
N VAL A 266 0.00 -26.44 7.54
CA VAL A 266 0.02 -26.50 9.02
C VAL A 266 1.14 -25.64 9.59
N THR A 267 2.35 -25.76 9.06
CA THR A 267 3.50 -24.99 9.56
C THR A 267 3.28 -23.48 9.38
N MET A 268 2.74 -23.05 8.24
CA MET A 268 2.42 -21.65 8.02
C MET A 268 1.27 -21.17 8.92
N ALA A 269 0.27 -22.00 9.18
CA ALA A 269 -0.80 -21.69 10.14
C ALA A 269 -0.27 -21.56 11.57
N LEU A 270 0.60 -22.47 12.02
CA LEU A 270 1.27 -22.37 13.32
C LEU A 270 2.13 -21.11 13.42
N THR A 271 2.86 -20.77 12.36
CA THR A 271 3.62 -19.50 12.29
C THR A 271 2.68 -18.29 12.43
N THR A 272 1.52 -18.32 11.77
CA THR A 272 0.52 -17.25 11.91
C THR A 272 -0.07 -17.19 13.32
N ILE A 273 -0.30 -18.33 13.98
CA ILE A 273 -0.71 -18.38 15.40
C ILE A 273 0.35 -17.73 16.30
N VAL A 274 1.63 -18.00 16.07
CA VAL A 274 2.71 -17.31 16.79
C VAL A 274 2.64 -15.79 16.57
N MET A 275 2.38 -15.34 15.35
CA MET A 275 2.19 -13.91 15.07
C MET A 275 0.96 -13.34 15.81
N VAL A 276 -0.14 -14.08 15.91
CA VAL A 276 -1.31 -13.71 16.73
C VAL A 276 -0.93 -13.53 18.20
N PHE A 277 -0.15 -14.45 18.76
CA PHE A 277 0.35 -14.31 20.13
C PHE A 277 1.29 -13.10 20.30
N LEU A 278 2.19 -12.86 19.36
CA LEU A 278 3.06 -11.69 19.38
C LEU A 278 2.27 -10.37 19.34
N ARG A 279 1.22 -10.30 18.52
CA ARG A 279 0.35 -9.12 18.43
C ARG A 279 -0.46 -8.86 19.71
N ASN A 280 -0.94 -9.91 20.37
CA ASN A 280 -1.85 -9.79 21.51
C ASN A 280 -1.14 -9.88 22.87
N GLY A 281 -0.06 -10.68 22.97
CA GLY A 281 0.60 -11.02 24.24
C GLY A 281 1.81 -10.16 24.56
N CYS A 282 2.72 -9.96 23.61
CA CYS A 282 4.00 -9.29 23.88
C CYS A 282 3.89 -7.77 24.00
N PHE A 283 2.88 -7.15 23.39
CA PHE A 283 2.70 -5.71 23.43
C PHE A 283 1.21 -5.34 23.30
N ARG A 284 0.66 -4.80 24.36
CA ARG A 284 -0.71 -4.27 24.31
C ARG A 284 -0.73 -2.97 23.50
N LEU A 285 -1.10 -3.08 22.24
CA LEU A 285 -1.34 -1.90 21.41
C LEU A 285 -2.60 -1.19 21.92
N HIS A 286 -2.54 0.14 22.02
CA HIS A 286 -3.68 0.96 22.39
C HIS A 286 -4.48 1.30 21.14
N GLU A 287 -5.76 1.63 21.31
CA GLU A 287 -6.57 2.14 20.20
C GLU A 287 -5.96 3.44 19.68
N THR A 288 -6.15 3.70 18.40
CA THR A 288 -5.48 4.82 17.74
C THR A 288 -6.03 6.16 18.22
N PRO A 289 -5.17 7.17 18.40
CA PRO A 289 -5.59 8.48 18.86
C PRO A 289 -6.68 9.12 17.99
N LYS A 290 -6.61 8.93 16.66
CA LYS A 290 -7.59 9.47 15.73
C LYS A 290 -8.97 8.82 15.91
N PHE A 291 -9.04 7.49 16.03
CA PHE A 291 -10.30 6.79 16.31
C PHE A 291 -10.90 7.19 17.66
N LEU A 292 -10.05 7.38 18.69
CA LEU A 292 -10.51 7.81 20.02
C LEU A 292 -11.07 9.23 19.98
N LEU A 293 -10.44 10.15 19.23
CA LEU A 293 -10.91 11.52 19.09
C LEU A 293 -12.33 11.55 18.51
N GLN A 294 -12.58 10.81 17.43
CA GLN A 294 -13.87 10.77 16.74
C GLN A 294 -14.97 10.04 17.53
N ASN A 295 -14.63 9.04 18.37
CA ASN A 295 -15.65 8.18 18.98
C ASN A 295 -15.77 8.31 20.52
N LYS A 296 -14.74 8.78 21.22
CA LYS A 296 -14.70 8.80 22.70
C LYS A 296 -14.33 10.14 23.30
N GLY A 297 -13.79 11.05 22.52
CA GLY A 297 -13.42 12.40 22.95
C GLY A 297 -11.97 12.57 23.40
N ARG A 298 -11.61 13.83 23.69
CA ARG A 298 -10.24 14.30 23.95
C ARG A 298 -9.58 13.67 25.16
N SER A 299 -10.32 13.38 26.24
CA SER A 299 -9.77 12.80 27.48
C SER A 299 -9.05 11.46 27.23
N ASP A 300 -9.65 10.56 26.45
CA ASP A 300 -9.09 9.26 26.15
C ASP A 300 -7.84 9.36 25.24
N VAL A 301 -7.84 10.33 24.33
CA VAL A 301 -6.67 10.63 23.48
C VAL A 301 -5.47 11.02 24.34
N VAL A 302 -5.66 11.96 25.29
CA VAL A 302 -4.60 12.43 26.19
C VAL A 302 -4.04 11.27 27.03
N VAL A 303 -4.90 10.38 27.54
CA VAL A 303 -4.46 9.20 28.30
C VAL A 303 -3.56 8.30 27.46
N VAL A 304 -3.93 8.04 26.20
CA VAL A 304 -3.11 7.20 25.28
C VAL A 304 -1.79 7.90 24.94
N LEU A 305 -1.81 9.20 24.64
CA LEU A 305 -0.59 9.96 24.32
C LEU A 305 0.37 10.00 25.53
N LYS A 306 -0.14 10.18 26.77
CA LYS A 306 0.66 10.09 28.00
C LYS A 306 1.34 8.73 28.15
N LYS A 307 0.62 7.63 27.89
CA LYS A 307 1.19 6.27 27.90
C LYS A 307 2.31 6.10 26.87
N ILE A 308 2.15 6.67 25.66
CA ILE A 308 3.17 6.63 24.59
C ILE A 308 4.42 7.40 25.03
N VAL A 309 4.26 8.61 25.58
CA VAL A 309 5.37 9.43 26.09
C VAL A 309 6.12 8.69 27.21
N ARG A 310 5.41 8.15 28.20
CA ARG A 310 5.99 7.37 29.30
C ARG A 310 6.77 6.16 28.77
N TYR A 311 6.22 5.46 27.77
CA TYR A 311 6.86 4.30 27.15
C TYR A 311 8.13 4.66 26.36
N ASN A 312 8.16 5.84 25.75
CA ASN A 312 9.33 6.36 25.03
C ASN A 312 10.46 6.82 25.97
N GLY A 313 10.23 6.90 27.27
CA GLY A 313 11.23 7.30 28.28
C GLY A 313 11.12 8.75 28.74
N GLY A 314 9.92 9.33 28.66
CA GLY A 314 9.64 10.74 28.99
C GLY A 314 10.01 11.68 27.83
N THR A 315 9.46 12.86 27.85
CA THR A 315 9.83 13.94 26.92
C THR A 315 11.28 14.35 27.16
N ARG A 316 12.16 14.05 26.22
CA ARG A 316 13.43 14.75 26.14
C ARG A 316 13.07 16.20 25.74
N ARG A 317 12.95 17.09 26.73
CA ARG A 317 12.85 18.52 26.52
C ARG A 317 14.00 18.92 25.61
N GLN A 318 13.76 19.03 24.32
CA GLN A 318 14.59 19.86 23.46
C GLN A 318 14.22 21.30 23.85
N SER A 319 14.87 21.82 24.88
CA SER A 319 15.01 23.23 25.05
C SER A 319 15.45 23.82 23.71
N PRO A 320 14.78 24.84 23.18
CA PRO A 320 15.31 25.57 22.04
C PRO A 320 16.71 26.02 22.45
N ARG A 321 17.70 25.57 21.72
CA ARG A 321 19.08 26.04 21.87
C ARG A 321 19.04 27.52 21.49
N ALA A 322 18.87 28.36 22.49
CA ALA A 322 19.11 29.79 22.36
C ALA A 322 20.51 29.91 21.80
N THR A 323 20.62 30.26 20.55
CA THR A 323 21.84 30.79 19.98
C THR A 323 22.11 32.10 20.70
N GLU A 324 22.86 32.04 21.79
CA GLU A 324 23.52 33.20 22.33
C GLU A 324 24.52 33.70 21.28
N SER A 325 24.05 34.60 20.42
CA SER A 325 24.92 35.50 19.71
C SER A 325 25.34 36.58 20.68
N SER A 326 26.49 36.40 21.29
CA SER A 326 27.25 37.46 21.93
C SER A 326 27.59 38.54 20.90
N SER A 327 26.81 39.61 20.87
CA SER A 327 27.21 40.85 20.22
C SER A 327 27.59 41.85 21.30
N THR A 328 28.88 42.04 21.46
CA THR A 328 29.57 43.13 22.11
C THR A 328 28.98 44.48 21.72
N ALA A 329 28.59 45.22 22.73
CA ALA A 329 28.23 46.62 22.60
C ALA A 329 29.38 47.47 22.05
N ARG A 330 29.09 48.31 21.07
CA ARG A 330 29.78 49.57 20.84
C ARG A 330 28.77 50.68 20.54
N THR A 331 28.77 51.63 21.45
CA THR A 331 28.21 52.96 21.43
C THR A 331 28.68 53.76 20.24
N SER A 332 27.81 54.51 19.56
CA SER A 332 27.99 55.92 19.25
C SER A 332 26.82 56.51 18.42
N SER A 333 26.21 57.56 18.99
CA SER A 333 25.79 58.86 18.44
C SER A 333 24.77 58.94 17.30
N GLN A 334 23.62 59.49 17.69
CA GLN A 334 22.92 60.68 17.14
C GLN A 334 22.88 60.88 15.63
N THR A 335 21.68 60.96 15.07
CA THR A 335 21.10 62.17 14.46
C THR A 335 19.62 61.96 14.00
N ASP A 336 18.76 62.84 14.47
CA ASP A 336 17.65 63.56 13.85
C ASP A 336 16.50 62.90 13.07
N GLU A 337 15.35 63.00 13.74
CA GLU A 337 14.01 63.43 13.28
C GLU A 337 13.68 63.46 11.79
N VAL A 338 12.62 62.71 11.40
CA VAL A 338 11.50 63.29 10.65
C VAL A 338 10.20 62.59 11.09
N ASN A 339 9.38 63.35 11.82
CA ASN A 339 8.01 63.07 12.19
C ASN A 339 7.10 63.19 10.98
N SER A 340 6.37 62.14 10.60
CA SER A 340 5.13 62.28 9.85
C SER A 340 3.99 61.45 10.48
N PRO A 341 2.78 62.02 10.63
CA PRO A 341 1.68 61.40 11.40
C PRO A 341 1.07 60.13 10.79
N GLN A 342 1.46 59.75 9.60
CA GLN A 342 0.90 58.56 8.92
C GLN A 342 1.60 57.23 9.25
N SER A 343 2.82 57.28 9.80
CA SER A 343 3.54 56.06 10.20
C SER A 343 3.07 55.52 11.57
N ALA A 344 2.50 56.36 12.43
CA ALA A 344 1.98 55.95 13.73
C ALA A 344 0.71 55.08 13.63
N LEU A 345 -0.17 55.39 12.67
CA LEU A 345 -1.42 54.64 12.46
C LEU A 345 -1.22 53.25 11.86
N ILE A 346 -0.11 53.03 11.15
CA ILE A 346 0.24 51.74 10.59
C ILE A 346 0.91 50.86 11.67
N SER A 347 1.75 51.45 12.51
CA SER A 347 2.41 50.73 13.61
C SER A 347 1.42 50.25 14.67
N ASP A 348 0.38 51.07 14.98
CA ASP A 348 -0.65 50.68 15.95
C ASP A 348 -1.60 49.60 15.42
N ARG A 349 -1.91 49.60 14.13
CA ARG A 349 -2.68 48.50 13.52
C ARG A 349 -1.90 47.19 13.44
N VAL A 350 -0.59 47.24 13.21
CA VAL A 350 0.27 46.06 13.22
C VAL A 350 0.46 45.53 14.64
N ARG A 351 0.64 46.44 15.64
CA ARG A 351 0.69 46.07 17.07
C ARG A 351 -0.64 45.53 17.57
N ALA A 352 -1.78 46.12 17.18
CA ALA A 352 -3.10 45.60 17.53
C ALA A 352 -3.36 44.22 16.91
N ARG A 353 -2.89 43.94 15.70
CA ARG A 353 -2.97 42.61 15.09
C ARG A 353 -2.03 41.60 15.77
N GLN A 354 -0.80 41.97 16.09
CA GLN A 354 0.12 41.13 16.87
C GLN A 354 -0.38 40.85 18.29
N ASN A 355 -1.02 41.84 18.96
CA ASN A 355 -1.62 41.62 20.27
C ASN A 355 -2.94 40.82 20.20
N ALA A 356 -3.69 40.87 19.11
CA ALA A 356 -4.85 40.04 18.90
C ALA A 356 -4.44 38.57 18.56
N GLU A 357 -3.34 38.37 17.81
CA GLU A 357 -2.76 37.05 17.61
C GLU A 357 -2.09 36.48 18.87
N LEU A 358 -1.63 37.32 19.79
CA LEU A 358 -1.10 36.91 21.11
C LEU A 358 -2.20 36.66 22.17
N SER A 359 -3.43 37.14 21.96
CA SER A 359 -4.54 36.93 22.89
C SER A 359 -5.46 35.77 22.53
N THR A 360 -5.27 35.16 21.38
CA THR A 360 -5.97 33.92 20.95
C THR A 360 -5.13 32.65 21.15
N ASP A 361 -3.96 32.78 21.81
CA ASP A 361 -3.10 31.63 22.14
C ASP A 361 -3.52 30.99 23.47
N ASP A 362 -4.83 30.68 23.62
CA ASP A 362 -5.32 29.79 24.67
C ASP A 362 -5.07 28.31 24.34
N SER A 363 -4.35 28.02 23.23
CA SER A 363 -3.84 26.71 22.88
C SER A 363 -2.66 26.23 23.74
N SER A 364 -2.07 27.12 24.56
CA SER A 364 -1.02 26.76 25.52
C SER A 364 -1.55 25.98 26.73
N SER A 365 -2.86 26.02 27.00
CA SER A 365 -3.48 25.30 28.11
C SER A 365 -3.39 23.78 28.01
N TRP A 366 -3.11 23.23 26.78
CA TRP A 366 -2.91 21.80 26.54
C TRP A 366 -1.50 21.31 26.89
N LEU A 367 -0.52 22.19 26.96
CA LEU A 367 0.88 21.88 27.27
C LEU A 367 1.23 22.01 28.74
N GLU A 368 0.42 22.72 29.50
CA GLU A 368 0.54 22.77 30.98
C GLU A 368 -0.11 21.51 31.55
N TRP A 369 0.71 20.54 31.84
CA TRP A 369 0.34 19.36 32.61
C TRP A 369 -0.13 19.86 33.99
N PRO A 370 -1.35 19.52 34.45
CA PRO A 370 -1.74 19.86 35.80
C PRO A 370 -0.77 19.18 36.78
N GLU A 371 0.16 19.92 37.36
CA GLU A 371 1.05 19.43 38.43
C GLU A 371 0.26 19.03 39.70
N ALA A 372 -1.03 19.33 39.76
CA ALA A 372 -1.90 19.03 40.88
C ALA A 372 -2.24 17.56 41.11
N ALA A 373 -1.80 16.64 40.23
CA ALA A 373 -2.08 15.20 40.37
C ALA A 373 -0.96 14.40 41.08
N GLU A 374 0.18 15.00 41.39
CA GLU A 374 1.29 14.31 42.06
C GLU A 374 1.20 14.33 43.58
N SER A 375 0.33 15.15 44.21
CA SER A 375 0.22 15.27 45.67
C SER A 375 -0.86 14.38 46.30
N ALA A 376 -1.70 13.71 45.54
CA ALA A 376 -2.63 12.70 46.04
C ALA A 376 -2.02 11.32 45.86
N GLY A 377 -1.34 10.81 46.87
CA GLY A 377 -0.83 9.44 46.96
C GLY A 377 -1.94 8.40 47.06
N HIS A 378 -2.86 8.40 46.10
CA HIS A 378 -3.77 7.31 45.80
C HIS A 378 -3.41 6.81 44.41
N GLU A 379 -2.75 5.67 44.36
CA GLU A 379 -2.79 4.78 43.19
C GLU A 379 -4.26 4.41 42.96
N SER A 380 -5.04 5.32 42.36
CA SER A 380 -6.29 4.95 41.74
C SER A 380 -5.90 4.06 40.56
N GLU A 381 -6.14 2.77 40.72
CA GLU A 381 -6.17 1.81 39.63
C GLU A 381 -6.96 2.47 38.48
N LEU A 382 -6.22 2.84 37.42
CA LEU A 382 -6.83 3.32 36.20
C LEU A 382 -7.84 2.26 35.77
N PRO A 383 -9.10 2.60 35.46
CA PRO A 383 -10.09 1.62 35.12
C PRO A 383 -9.51 0.75 34.01
N GLU A 384 -9.27 -0.54 34.34
CA GLU A 384 -9.03 -1.55 33.34
C GLU A 384 -10.17 -1.41 32.33
N LEU A 385 -9.80 -1.14 31.08
CA LEU A 385 -10.78 -1.18 29.99
C LEU A 385 -11.43 -2.54 30.07
N ASP A 386 -12.64 -2.54 30.64
CA ASP A 386 -13.36 -3.72 31.04
C ASP A 386 -13.56 -4.61 29.81
N GLU A 387 -12.80 -5.73 29.78
CA GLU A 387 -12.96 -6.77 28.74
C GLU A 387 -14.40 -7.28 28.70
N ALA A 388 -15.16 -7.11 29.80
CA ALA A 388 -16.59 -7.43 29.86
C ALA A 388 -17.45 -6.47 29.03
N ASN A 389 -17.07 -5.19 28.89
CA ASN A 389 -17.74 -4.24 28.01
C ASN A 389 -17.40 -4.49 26.55
N LEU A 390 -16.18 -4.93 26.22
CA LEU A 390 -15.82 -5.40 24.89
C LEU A 390 -16.61 -6.67 24.49
N ARG A 391 -16.86 -7.60 25.44
CA ARG A 391 -17.68 -8.80 25.20
C ARG A 391 -19.17 -8.47 25.07
N ARG A 392 -19.68 -7.43 25.77
CA ARG A 392 -21.07 -6.99 25.64
C ARG A 392 -21.37 -6.25 24.34
N SER A 393 -20.39 -5.54 23.76
CA SER A 393 -20.59 -4.85 22.48
C SER A 393 -20.55 -5.79 21.27
N PHE A 394 -20.04 -7.01 21.43
CA PHE A 394 -20.00 -8.02 20.36
C PHE A 394 -21.28 -8.87 20.35
N SER A 395 -22.44 -8.23 20.18
CA SER A 395 -23.67 -8.94 19.86
C SER A 395 -23.61 -9.38 18.38
N LEU A 396 -23.69 -10.69 18.14
CA LEU A 396 -23.73 -11.26 16.78
C LEU A 396 -24.85 -10.62 15.93
N LYS A 397 -25.96 -10.21 16.57
CA LYS A 397 -27.09 -9.50 15.92
C LYS A 397 -26.71 -8.06 15.54
N ALA A 398 -25.98 -7.35 16.38
CA ALA A 398 -25.50 -6.00 16.07
C ALA A 398 -24.45 -6.06 14.95
N TRP A 399 -23.59 -7.07 14.96
CA TRP A 399 -22.62 -7.32 13.91
C TRP A 399 -23.29 -7.64 12.57
N THR A 400 -24.27 -8.56 12.53
CA THR A 400 -24.97 -8.94 11.29
C THR A 400 -25.81 -7.80 10.72
N THR A 401 -26.45 -6.98 11.56
CA THR A 401 -27.21 -5.79 11.10
C THR A 401 -26.27 -4.70 10.58
N SER A 402 -25.18 -4.44 11.28
CA SER A 402 -24.15 -3.48 10.86
C SER A 402 -23.44 -3.94 9.59
N TRP A 403 -23.08 -5.23 9.49
CA TRP A 403 -22.51 -5.81 8.28
C TRP A 403 -23.47 -5.68 7.09
N ARG A 404 -24.74 -5.97 7.29
CA ARG A 404 -25.78 -5.80 6.26
C ARG A 404 -25.89 -4.35 5.80
N GLN A 405 -25.87 -3.39 6.73
CA GLN A 405 -25.90 -1.97 6.42
C GLN A 405 -24.61 -1.51 5.69
N SER A 406 -23.44 -1.98 6.12
CA SER A 406 -22.17 -1.67 5.46
C SER A 406 -22.06 -2.29 4.05
N VAL A 407 -22.55 -3.52 3.88
CA VAL A 407 -22.63 -4.17 2.56
C VAL A 407 -23.66 -3.49 1.67
N MET A 408 -24.80 -3.06 2.22
CA MET A 408 -25.82 -2.31 1.45
C MET A 408 -25.34 -0.90 1.10
N ALA A 409 -24.63 -0.22 2.00
CA ALA A 409 -23.97 1.07 1.71
C ALA A 409 -22.84 0.89 0.68
N ALA A 410 -22.07 -0.19 0.77
CA ALA A 410 -21.08 -0.56 -0.24
C ALA A 410 -21.70 -1.03 -1.57
N ALA A 411 -22.95 -1.41 -1.60
CA ALA A 411 -23.71 -1.78 -2.81
C ALA A 411 -24.46 -0.59 -3.42
N ASP A 412 -24.53 0.54 -2.74
CA ASP A 412 -25.16 1.75 -3.28
C ASP A 412 -24.27 2.42 -4.33
N VAL A 413 -24.47 2.02 -5.58
CA VAL A 413 -23.74 2.50 -6.76
C VAL A 413 -23.88 4.02 -6.93
N SER A 414 -24.95 4.64 -6.44
CA SER A 414 -25.20 6.08 -6.58
C SER A 414 -24.26 6.91 -5.69
N SER A 415 -24.05 6.48 -4.45
CA SER A 415 -23.13 7.13 -3.52
C SER A 415 -21.67 6.98 -3.98
N HIS A 416 -21.29 5.79 -4.49
CA HIS A 416 -19.96 5.56 -5.06
C HIS A 416 -19.70 6.37 -6.33
N ALA A 417 -20.71 6.53 -7.19
CA ALA A 417 -20.59 7.37 -8.38
C ALA A 417 -20.36 8.86 -8.02
N ALA A 418 -21.00 9.33 -6.93
CA ALA A 418 -20.76 10.68 -6.41
C ALA A 418 -19.31 10.87 -5.90
N MET A 419 -18.77 9.89 -5.16
CA MET A 419 -17.38 9.91 -4.67
C MET A 419 -16.34 9.82 -5.80
N LEU A 420 -16.70 9.24 -6.94
CA LEU A 420 -15.79 9.11 -8.09
C LEU A 420 -15.76 10.37 -8.95
N LYS A 421 -16.81 11.20 -8.97
CA LYS A 421 -16.88 12.41 -9.81
C LYS A 421 -15.65 13.32 -9.70
N PRO A 422 -15.11 13.64 -8.52
CA PRO A 422 -13.93 14.51 -8.39
C PRO A 422 -12.66 13.95 -9.04
N LEU A 423 -12.57 12.62 -9.22
CA LEU A 423 -11.42 11.97 -9.88
C LEU A 423 -11.45 12.11 -11.41
N PHE A 424 -12.63 12.43 -11.99
CA PHE A 424 -12.82 12.56 -13.43
C PHE A 424 -12.86 14.01 -13.92
N VAL A 425 -12.46 14.97 -13.09
CA VAL A 425 -12.22 16.35 -13.52
C VAL A 425 -11.16 16.35 -14.63
N PRO A 426 -11.28 17.21 -15.68
CA PRO A 426 -10.37 17.19 -16.84
C PRO A 426 -8.88 17.19 -16.50
N SER A 427 -8.47 17.86 -15.42
CA SER A 427 -7.08 17.91 -14.93
C SER A 427 -6.57 16.59 -14.37
N LEU A 428 -7.43 15.81 -13.69
CA LEU A 428 -7.05 14.56 -13.00
C LEU A 428 -7.43 13.29 -13.78
N ARG A 429 -8.42 13.38 -14.68
CA ARG A 429 -8.96 12.22 -15.40
C ARG A 429 -7.89 11.35 -16.06
N ARG A 430 -6.92 11.98 -16.75
CA ARG A 430 -5.83 11.26 -17.42
C ARG A 430 -4.95 10.52 -16.40
N THR A 431 -4.56 11.19 -15.33
CA THR A 431 -3.75 10.60 -14.26
C THR A 431 -4.48 9.45 -13.59
N THR A 432 -5.75 9.61 -13.24
CA THR A 432 -6.59 8.59 -12.61
C THR A 432 -6.66 7.33 -13.47
N LEU A 433 -7.02 7.46 -14.74
CA LEU A 433 -7.13 6.33 -15.66
C LEU A 433 -5.80 5.62 -15.87
N LEU A 434 -4.70 6.36 -16.01
CA LEU A 434 -3.38 5.77 -16.17
C LEU A 434 -2.92 5.04 -14.91
N VAL A 435 -3.09 5.61 -13.71
CA VAL A 435 -2.74 4.95 -12.45
C VAL A 435 -3.56 3.67 -12.27
N TRP A 436 -4.86 3.71 -12.54
CA TRP A 436 -5.72 2.52 -12.45
C TRP A 436 -5.33 1.44 -13.47
N ALA A 437 -5.00 1.82 -14.70
CA ALA A 437 -4.50 0.92 -15.72
C ALA A 437 -3.16 0.29 -15.30
N ILE A 438 -2.22 1.09 -14.76
CA ILE A 438 -0.94 0.62 -14.25
C ILE A 438 -1.16 -0.46 -13.18
N TRP A 439 -2.00 -0.20 -12.18
CA TRP A 439 -2.29 -1.17 -11.12
C TRP A 439 -2.89 -2.47 -11.67
N ALA A 440 -3.87 -2.37 -12.58
CA ALA A 440 -4.50 -3.54 -13.18
C ALA A 440 -3.52 -4.37 -14.00
N VAL A 441 -2.77 -3.73 -14.89
CA VAL A 441 -1.92 -4.41 -15.87
C VAL A 441 -0.65 -4.96 -15.20
N VAL A 442 -0.03 -4.20 -14.28
CA VAL A 442 1.12 -4.66 -13.50
C VAL A 442 0.74 -5.86 -12.63
N ALA A 443 -0.37 -5.77 -11.89
CA ALA A 443 -0.84 -6.87 -11.05
C ALA A 443 -1.14 -8.13 -11.88
N MET A 444 -1.75 -7.96 -13.05
CA MET A 444 -2.01 -9.07 -13.98
C MET A 444 -0.69 -9.73 -14.40
N GLY A 445 0.25 -8.98 -14.97
CA GLY A 445 1.50 -9.52 -15.49
C GLY A 445 2.37 -10.15 -14.40
N PHE A 446 2.47 -9.50 -13.24
CA PHE A 446 3.20 -10.02 -12.08
C PHE A 446 2.60 -11.34 -11.56
N THR A 447 1.28 -11.39 -11.37
CA THR A 447 0.60 -12.55 -10.79
C THR A 447 0.66 -13.75 -11.72
N MET A 448 0.57 -13.56 -13.04
CA MET A 448 0.71 -14.63 -14.04
C MET A 448 2.04 -15.38 -13.90
N PHE A 449 3.11 -14.70 -13.58
CA PHE A 449 4.41 -15.32 -13.37
C PHE A 449 4.58 -15.83 -11.92
N ASN A 450 4.37 -14.97 -10.94
CA ASN A 450 4.73 -15.23 -9.53
C ASN A 450 3.98 -16.43 -8.95
N VAL A 451 2.68 -16.54 -9.21
CA VAL A 451 1.85 -17.64 -8.69
C VAL A 451 2.23 -18.99 -9.29
N PHE A 452 2.68 -18.98 -10.54
CA PHE A 452 3.02 -20.20 -11.25
C PHE A 452 4.54 -20.48 -11.32
N LEU A 453 5.36 -19.64 -10.69
CA LEU A 453 6.82 -19.81 -10.74
C LEU A 453 7.29 -21.22 -10.31
N PRO A 454 6.84 -21.82 -9.18
CA PRO A 454 7.25 -23.17 -8.82
C PRO A 454 6.86 -24.21 -9.89
N LYS A 455 5.67 -24.08 -10.48
CA LYS A 455 5.19 -24.94 -11.56
C LYS A 455 6.02 -24.78 -12.84
N LEU A 456 6.38 -23.55 -13.19
CA LEU A 456 7.22 -23.25 -14.36
C LEU A 456 8.65 -23.79 -14.18
N LEU A 457 9.19 -23.74 -12.97
CA LEU A 457 10.50 -24.30 -12.65
C LEU A 457 10.48 -25.83 -12.69
N GLU A 458 9.39 -26.46 -12.23
CA GLU A 458 9.20 -27.93 -12.26
C GLU A 458 9.14 -28.46 -13.69
N THR A 459 8.31 -27.89 -14.57
CA THR A 459 8.20 -28.29 -15.98
C THR A 459 9.54 -28.20 -16.71
N ARG A 460 10.33 -27.18 -16.46
CA ARG A 460 11.68 -27.01 -17.05
C ARG A 460 12.69 -28.01 -16.54
N GLY A 461 12.63 -28.34 -15.23
CA GLY A 461 13.47 -29.39 -14.66
C GLY A 461 13.22 -30.76 -15.28
N SER A 462 11.98 -31.05 -15.64
CA SER A 462 11.58 -32.28 -16.32
C SER A 462 12.11 -32.33 -17.77
N GLU A 463 11.92 -31.28 -18.56
CA GLU A 463 12.40 -31.17 -19.94
C GLU A 463 13.94 -31.31 -20.01
N ALA A 464 14.69 -30.73 -19.07
CA ALA A 464 16.14 -30.83 -19.02
C ALA A 464 16.63 -32.23 -18.66
N SER A 465 15.91 -32.98 -17.81
CA SER A 465 16.30 -34.36 -17.48
C SER A 465 16.03 -35.33 -18.63
N HIS A 466 14.93 -35.22 -19.36
CA HIS A 466 14.66 -36.03 -20.53
C HIS A 466 15.71 -35.83 -21.64
N SER A 467 16.19 -34.61 -21.83
CA SER A 467 17.26 -34.35 -22.81
C SER A 467 18.61 -34.92 -22.39
N LEU A 468 18.95 -34.95 -21.10
CA LEU A 468 20.17 -35.54 -20.56
C LEU A 468 20.12 -37.09 -20.61
N GLU A 469 18.97 -37.70 -20.31
CA GLU A 469 18.75 -39.14 -20.41
C GLU A 469 18.87 -39.61 -21.87
N SER A 470 18.34 -38.85 -22.83
CA SER A 470 18.49 -39.12 -24.25
C SER A 470 19.94 -39.06 -24.75
N MET A 471 20.82 -38.32 -24.01
CA MET A 471 22.25 -38.23 -24.28
C MET A 471 23.10 -39.25 -23.50
N GLY A 472 22.48 -40.22 -22.81
CA GLY A 472 23.19 -41.30 -22.11
C GLY A 472 23.91 -40.90 -20.82
N ALA A 473 23.70 -39.68 -20.31
CA ALA A 473 24.26 -39.20 -19.06
C ALA A 473 23.34 -39.54 -17.89
N SER A 474 23.40 -40.79 -17.40
CA SER A 474 22.74 -41.17 -16.14
C SER A 474 23.41 -40.50 -14.95
N ALA A 475 23.07 -39.24 -14.66
CA ALA A 475 23.44 -38.63 -13.41
C ALA A 475 22.63 -39.32 -12.30
N VAL A 476 23.29 -39.94 -11.35
CA VAL A 476 22.73 -40.50 -10.10
C VAL A 476 22.19 -39.33 -9.24
N ALA A 477 21.10 -38.76 -9.72
CA ALA A 477 20.37 -37.75 -8.94
C ALA A 477 19.32 -38.48 -8.09
N GLY A 478 19.36 -38.35 -6.77
CA GLY A 478 18.36 -38.95 -5.88
C GLY A 478 16.92 -38.52 -6.26
N PRO A 479 15.90 -39.28 -5.84
CA PRO A 479 14.50 -39.13 -6.29
C PRO A 479 13.89 -37.76 -6.05
N HIS A 480 14.40 -36.99 -5.07
CA HIS A 480 13.91 -35.64 -4.74
C HIS A 480 14.80 -34.50 -5.26
N SER A 481 15.86 -34.79 -6.01
CA SER A 481 16.83 -33.76 -6.43
C SER A 481 16.21 -32.70 -7.34
N LYS A 482 15.22 -33.05 -8.16
CA LYS A 482 14.47 -32.11 -9.01
C LYS A 482 13.66 -31.13 -8.17
N GLN A 483 12.93 -31.64 -7.17
CA GLN A 483 12.11 -30.82 -6.27
C GLN A 483 12.96 -29.88 -5.42
N ILE A 484 14.07 -30.37 -4.86
CA ILE A 484 15.01 -29.54 -4.10
C ILE A 484 15.50 -28.36 -4.95
N ARG A 485 15.82 -28.57 -6.23
CA ARG A 485 16.20 -27.51 -7.16
C ARG A 485 15.08 -26.47 -7.32
N VAL A 486 13.85 -26.90 -7.59
CA VAL A 486 12.70 -26.00 -7.78
C VAL A 486 12.48 -25.08 -6.57
N TYR A 487 12.46 -25.65 -5.35
CA TYR A 487 12.23 -24.86 -4.14
C TYR A 487 13.45 -24.03 -3.73
N ARG A 488 14.68 -24.50 -3.99
CA ARG A 488 15.90 -23.69 -3.84
C ARG A 488 15.88 -22.48 -4.77
N ASP A 489 15.53 -22.66 -6.04
CA ASP A 489 15.50 -21.58 -7.02
C ASP A 489 14.37 -20.58 -6.71
N SER A 490 13.24 -21.06 -6.19
CA SER A 490 12.16 -20.23 -5.63
C SER A 490 12.59 -19.45 -4.39
N LEU A 491 13.46 -20.03 -3.55
CA LEU A 491 14.03 -19.33 -2.40
C LEU A 491 15.01 -18.23 -2.84
N ILE A 492 15.87 -18.51 -3.81
CA ILE A 492 16.81 -17.50 -4.35
C ILE A 492 16.02 -16.34 -4.97
N TYR A 493 14.96 -16.64 -5.73
CA TYR A 493 14.02 -15.65 -6.23
C TYR A 493 13.43 -14.78 -5.09
N ALA A 494 12.95 -15.39 -4.02
CA ALA A 494 12.37 -14.67 -2.89
C ALA A 494 13.40 -13.77 -2.16
N ILE A 495 14.63 -14.26 -1.97
CA ILE A 495 15.73 -13.49 -1.36
C ILE A 495 16.06 -12.25 -2.19
N SER A 496 16.04 -12.35 -3.52
CA SER A 496 16.35 -11.23 -4.41
C SER A 496 15.36 -10.06 -4.28
N GLY A 497 14.15 -10.29 -3.78
CA GLY A 497 13.14 -9.26 -3.51
C GLY A 497 13.50 -8.34 -2.33
N ILE A 498 14.28 -8.81 -1.33
CA ILE A 498 14.64 -7.99 -0.17
C ILE A 498 15.47 -6.75 -0.58
N PRO A 499 16.61 -6.89 -1.27
CA PRO A 499 17.34 -5.71 -1.72
C PRO A 499 16.54 -4.87 -2.71
N GLY A 500 15.62 -5.46 -3.49
CA GLY A 500 14.73 -4.74 -4.39
C GLY A 500 13.83 -3.74 -3.65
N SER A 501 13.22 -4.13 -2.53
CA SER A 501 12.39 -3.23 -1.73
C SER A 501 13.20 -2.11 -1.06
N ILE A 502 14.42 -2.39 -0.60
CA ILE A 502 15.31 -1.40 0.01
C ILE A 502 15.77 -0.37 -1.03
N VAL A 503 16.26 -0.86 -2.18
CA VAL A 503 16.69 0.01 -3.29
C VAL A 503 15.52 0.81 -3.83
N GLY A 504 14.31 0.23 -3.91
CA GLY A 504 13.09 0.92 -4.31
C GLY A 504 12.77 2.11 -3.40
N ALA A 505 12.86 1.92 -2.09
CA ALA A 505 12.64 3.00 -1.12
C ALA A 505 13.69 4.13 -1.26
N TRP A 506 14.95 3.80 -1.56
CA TRP A 506 16.00 4.79 -1.81
C TRP A 506 15.87 5.47 -3.18
N MET A 507 15.46 4.73 -4.21
CA MET A 507 15.38 5.21 -5.58
C MET A 507 14.31 6.28 -5.79
N VAL A 508 13.25 6.26 -4.97
CA VAL A 508 12.18 7.27 -4.91
C VAL A 508 12.75 8.68 -4.70
N ASP A 509 13.83 8.82 -3.92
CA ASP A 509 14.44 10.11 -3.56
C ASP A 509 15.59 10.52 -4.52
N THR A 510 15.89 9.69 -5.54
CA THR A 510 16.95 9.97 -6.51
C THR A 510 16.51 10.97 -7.59
N ARG A 511 17.47 11.41 -8.43
CA ARG A 511 17.22 12.30 -9.57
C ARG A 511 16.34 11.68 -10.67
N LEU A 512 16.18 10.36 -10.70
CA LEU A 512 15.32 9.66 -11.65
C LEU A 512 13.83 9.98 -11.45
N GLY A 513 13.42 10.36 -10.23
CA GLY A 513 12.02 10.56 -9.91
C GLY A 513 11.21 9.26 -9.82
N ARG A 514 9.91 9.38 -9.53
CA ARG A 514 9.02 8.23 -9.35
C ARG A 514 8.66 7.56 -10.67
N ILE A 515 8.32 8.35 -11.69
CA ILE A 515 7.82 7.84 -12.99
C ILE A 515 8.90 7.03 -13.70
N TYR A 516 10.10 7.58 -13.86
CA TYR A 516 11.16 6.85 -14.56
C TYR A 516 11.68 5.66 -13.77
N SER A 517 11.67 5.72 -12.43
CA SER A 517 12.02 4.58 -11.57
C SER A 517 11.05 3.41 -11.74
N MET A 518 9.73 3.69 -11.76
CA MET A 518 8.71 2.69 -12.05
C MET A 518 8.85 2.10 -13.45
N ALA A 519 8.97 2.96 -14.46
CA ALA A 519 9.02 2.54 -15.86
C ALA A 519 10.28 1.69 -16.15
N LEU A 520 11.44 2.11 -15.66
CA LEU A 520 12.71 1.40 -15.83
C LEU A 520 12.68 0.02 -15.16
N SER A 521 12.23 -0.05 -13.91
CA SER A 521 12.14 -1.32 -13.18
C SER A 521 11.14 -2.29 -13.83
N THR A 522 10.00 -1.78 -14.30
CA THR A 522 8.99 -2.58 -15.02
C THR A 522 9.53 -3.07 -16.36
N PHE A 523 10.23 -2.22 -17.09
CA PHE A 523 10.83 -2.58 -18.38
C PHE A 523 11.88 -3.70 -18.21
N ILE A 524 12.79 -3.56 -17.23
CA ILE A 524 13.81 -4.57 -16.93
C ILE A 524 13.14 -5.87 -16.44
N SER A 525 12.04 -5.78 -15.68
CA SER A 525 11.25 -6.96 -15.29
C SER A 525 10.73 -7.71 -16.52
N GLY A 526 10.23 -7.00 -17.51
CA GLY A 526 9.82 -7.60 -18.80
C GLY A 526 10.98 -8.28 -19.54
N LEU A 527 12.15 -7.63 -19.61
CA LEU A 527 13.36 -8.23 -20.23
C LEU A 527 13.82 -9.49 -19.47
N ALA A 528 13.76 -9.47 -18.13
CA ALA A 528 14.10 -10.62 -17.31
C ALA A 528 13.15 -11.80 -17.58
N LEU A 529 11.85 -11.56 -17.80
CA LEU A 529 10.90 -12.60 -18.20
C LEU A 529 11.16 -13.14 -19.62
N VAL A 530 11.55 -12.28 -20.56
CA VAL A 530 11.98 -12.74 -21.89
C VAL A 530 13.20 -13.64 -21.76
N ALA A 531 14.21 -13.21 -21.01
CA ALA A 531 15.38 -14.04 -20.74
C ALA A 531 14.98 -15.37 -20.09
N PHE A 532 14.12 -15.34 -19.07
CA PHE A 532 13.56 -16.54 -18.45
C PHE A 532 12.82 -17.43 -19.46
N ALA A 533 12.02 -16.89 -20.37
CA ALA A 533 11.35 -17.68 -21.41
C ALA A 533 12.33 -18.33 -22.38
N LEU A 534 13.40 -17.65 -22.76
CA LEU A 534 14.43 -18.17 -23.66
C LEU A 534 15.28 -19.28 -23.01
N THR A 535 15.42 -19.32 -21.70
CA THR A 535 16.15 -20.38 -20.99
C THR A 535 15.49 -21.76 -21.14
N ALA A 536 14.19 -21.80 -21.48
CA ALA A 536 13.51 -23.07 -21.82
C ALA A 536 14.17 -23.80 -22.97
N LYS A 537 14.80 -23.06 -23.91
CA LYS A 537 15.48 -23.64 -25.09
C LYS A 537 16.95 -23.99 -24.83
N THR A 538 17.59 -23.31 -23.86
CA THR A 538 19.03 -23.46 -23.63
C THR A 538 19.38 -24.41 -22.49
N HIS A 539 18.41 -24.85 -21.71
CA HIS A 539 18.55 -25.70 -20.51
C HIS A 539 19.62 -25.22 -19.50
N ASN A 540 19.94 -23.92 -19.52
CA ASN A 540 20.95 -23.34 -18.66
C ASN A 540 20.33 -22.93 -17.31
N ALA A 541 20.56 -23.74 -16.27
CA ALA A 541 20.01 -23.51 -14.92
C ALA A 541 20.48 -22.17 -14.32
N ALA A 542 21.76 -21.78 -14.54
CA ALA A 542 22.29 -20.52 -14.00
C ALA A 542 21.56 -19.30 -14.60
N LEU A 543 21.27 -19.32 -15.89
CA LEU A 543 20.56 -18.25 -16.57
C LEU A 543 19.08 -18.19 -16.12
N THR A 544 18.46 -19.35 -15.85
CA THR A 544 17.10 -19.43 -15.29
C THR A 544 17.02 -18.78 -13.90
N ILE A 545 17.98 -19.10 -13.01
CA ILE A 545 18.05 -18.51 -11.67
C ILE A 545 18.34 -17.02 -11.76
N LEU A 546 19.31 -16.59 -12.58
CA LEU A 546 19.66 -15.19 -12.75
C LEU A 546 18.45 -14.37 -13.25
N SER A 547 17.78 -14.84 -14.31
CA SER A 547 16.65 -14.11 -14.89
C SER A 547 15.46 -14.02 -13.93
N SER A 548 15.12 -15.10 -13.21
CA SER A 548 14.08 -15.05 -12.19
C SER A 548 14.46 -14.13 -11.01
N SER A 549 15.72 -14.14 -10.57
CA SER A 549 16.19 -13.27 -9.49
C SER A 549 16.18 -11.79 -9.89
N VAL A 550 16.58 -11.45 -11.12
CA VAL A 550 16.49 -10.09 -11.65
C VAL A 550 15.03 -9.65 -11.70
N PHE A 551 14.12 -10.54 -12.13
CA PHE A 551 12.68 -10.25 -12.10
C PHE A 551 12.19 -9.99 -10.66
N GLY A 552 12.56 -10.84 -9.70
CA GLY A 552 12.19 -10.68 -8.28
C GLY A 552 12.67 -9.35 -7.70
N PHE A 553 13.93 -8.99 -7.94
CA PHE A 553 14.50 -7.72 -7.52
C PHE A 553 13.77 -6.51 -8.14
N MET A 554 13.61 -6.51 -9.46
CA MET A 554 13.04 -5.38 -10.20
C MET A 554 11.53 -5.23 -9.96
N SER A 555 10.78 -6.33 -9.84
CA SER A 555 9.35 -6.28 -9.55
C SER A 555 9.07 -5.76 -8.14
N THR A 556 9.87 -6.14 -7.16
CA THR A 556 9.72 -5.63 -5.78
C THR A 556 10.04 -4.15 -5.71
N LEU A 557 11.10 -3.69 -6.41
CA LEU A 557 11.43 -2.28 -6.58
C LEU A 557 10.28 -1.51 -7.23
N MET A 558 9.74 -2.02 -8.32
CA MET A 558 8.59 -1.44 -9.03
C MET A 558 7.40 -1.24 -8.09
N PHE A 559 7.00 -2.27 -7.32
CA PHE A 559 5.89 -2.15 -6.38
C PHE A 559 6.17 -1.14 -5.28
N ALA A 560 7.38 -1.08 -4.72
CA ALA A 560 7.74 -0.09 -3.70
C ALA A 560 7.51 1.33 -4.20
N VAL A 561 7.89 1.64 -5.46
CA VAL A 561 7.69 2.95 -6.06
C VAL A 561 6.21 3.22 -6.40
N ILE A 562 5.47 2.23 -6.92
CA ILE A 562 4.02 2.37 -7.21
C ILE A 562 3.23 2.69 -5.94
N TYR A 563 3.52 1.99 -4.83
CA TYR A 563 2.87 2.25 -3.53
C TYR A 563 3.19 3.64 -2.97
N ALA A 564 4.38 4.19 -3.25
CA ALA A 564 4.74 5.55 -2.88
C ALA A 564 4.05 6.59 -3.77
N TYR A 565 4.11 6.41 -5.10
CA TYR A 565 3.58 7.35 -6.10
C TYR A 565 2.05 7.52 -6.00
N THR A 566 1.32 6.41 -5.84
CA THR A 566 -0.15 6.43 -5.90
C THR A 566 -0.79 7.39 -4.90
N PRO A 567 -0.46 7.41 -3.59
CA PRO A 567 -1.02 8.39 -2.67
C PRO A 567 -0.44 9.80 -2.81
N GLU A 568 0.75 9.97 -3.40
CA GLU A 568 1.38 11.28 -3.59
C GLU A 568 0.73 12.09 -4.71
N VAL A 569 0.29 11.43 -5.78
CA VAL A 569 -0.24 12.11 -6.98
C VAL A 569 -1.65 12.66 -6.80
N PHE A 570 -2.41 12.18 -5.80
CA PHE A 570 -3.77 12.62 -5.55
C PHE A 570 -3.89 13.58 -4.37
N HIS A 571 -4.72 14.61 -4.53
CA HIS A 571 -5.03 15.56 -3.46
C HIS A 571 -5.65 14.83 -2.24
N PRO A 572 -5.38 15.28 -1.00
CA PRO A 572 -5.86 14.62 0.22
C PRO A 572 -7.36 14.28 0.24
N SER A 573 -8.22 15.14 -0.29
CA SER A 573 -9.68 14.96 -0.34
C SER A 573 -10.15 13.76 -1.17
N VAL A 574 -9.39 13.36 -2.20
CA VAL A 574 -9.76 12.25 -3.11
C VAL A 574 -8.78 11.07 -3.05
N ARG A 575 -7.69 11.21 -2.29
CA ARG A 575 -6.60 10.23 -2.18
C ARG A 575 -7.09 8.85 -1.78
N GLY A 576 -7.92 8.77 -0.75
CA GLY A 576 -8.44 7.50 -0.24
C GLY A 576 -9.22 6.72 -1.30
N THR A 577 -10.14 7.39 -1.99
CA THR A 577 -10.96 6.79 -3.07
C THR A 577 -10.08 6.36 -4.25
N ALA A 578 -9.13 7.20 -4.67
CA ALA A 578 -8.24 6.91 -5.78
C ALA A 578 -7.34 5.69 -5.52
N CYS A 579 -6.70 5.63 -4.34
CA CYS A 579 -5.86 4.51 -3.91
C CYS A 579 -6.68 3.23 -3.70
N GLY A 580 -7.87 3.35 -3.12
CA GLY A 580 -8.78 2.23 -2.91
C GLY A 580 -9.20 1.57 -4.22
N MET A 581 -9.61 2.36 -5.20
CA MET A 581 -9.97 1.86 -6.54
C MET A 581 -8.78 1.26 -7.29
N ALA A 582 -7.60 1.88 -7.24
CA ALA A 582 -6.38 1.34 -7.81
C ALA A 582 -6.07 -0.05 -7.22
N SER A 583 -6.09 -0.18 -5.90
CA SER A 583 -5.89 -1.45 -5.21
C SER A 583 -6.96 -2.49 -5.56
N ALA A 584 -8.24 -2.09 -5.66
CA ALA A 584 -9.33 -2.98 -6.05
C ALA A 584 -9.12 -3.56 -7.46
N LEU A 585 -8.72 -2.73 -8.43
CA LEU A 585 -8.41 -3.17 -9.79
C LEU A 585 -7.23 -4.15 -9.82
N GLY A 586 -6.19 -3.90 -9.02
CA GLY A 586 -5.09 -4.85 -8.86
C GLY A 586 -5.55 -6.21 -8.30
N ARG A 587 -6.51 -6.22 -7.36
CA ARG A 587 -7.08 -7.47 -6.80
C ARG A 587 -7.96 -8.22 -7.82
N VAL A 588 -8.77 -7.49 -8.62
CA VAL A 588 -9.52 -8.08 -9.74
C VAL A 588 -8.55 -8.76 -10.72
N SER A 589 -7.46 -8.09 -11.06
CA SER A 589 -6.41 -8.68 -11.90
C SER A 589 -5.79 -9.93 -11.26
N GLY A 590 -5.58 -9.92 -9.94
CA GLY A 590 -5.12 -11.09 -9.17
C GLY A 590 -6.08 -12.28 -9.23
N ILE A 591 -7.39 -12.04 -9.35
CA ILE A 591 -8.41 -13.10 -9.54
C ILE A 591 -8.35 -13.67 -10.97
N VAL A 592 -8.25 -12.78 -11.95
CA VAL A 592 -8.33 -13.14 -13.37
C VAL A 592 -7.02 -13.77 -13.87
N ALA A 593 -5.87 -13.27 -13.41
CA ALA A 593 -4.55 -13.71 -13.86
C ALA A 593 -4.31 -15.23 -13.71
N PRO A 594 -4.58 -15.88 -12.56
CA PRO A 594 -4.38 -17.33 -12.43
C PRO A 594 -5.31 -18.15 -13.32
N LEU A 595 -6.55 -17.68 -13.55
CA LEU A 595 -7.49 -18.36 -14.47
C LEU A 595 -6.97 -18.35 -15.90
N ILE A 596 -6.56 -17.17 -16.38
CA ILE A 596 -5.98 -17.03 -17.73
C ILE A 596 -4.69 -17.84 -17.83
N THR A 597 -3.81 -17.78 -16.83
CA THR A 597 -2.55 -18.54 -16.83
C THR A 597 -2.81 -20.04 -16.88
N GLY A 598 -3.76 -20.53 -16.10
CA GLY A 598 -4.15 -21.94 -16.11
C GLY A 598 -4.65 -22.40 -17.49
N LEU A 599 -5.46 -21.59 -18.18
CA LEU A 599 -5.90 -21.86 -19.54
C LEU A 599 -4.73 -21.85 -20.54
N LEU A 600 -3.86 -20.86 -20.47
CA LEU A 600 -2.72 -20.70 -21.36
C LEU A 600 -1.66 -21.83 -21.17
N LEU A 601 -1.49 -22.32 -19.94
CA LEU A 601 -0.63 -23.49 -19.65
C LEU A 601 -1.16 -24.76 -20.29
N GLY A 602 -2.45 -24.84 -20.61
CA GLY A 602 -3.01 -25.93 -21.43
C GLY A 602 -2.55 -25.92 -22.89
N ILE A 603 -2.11 -24.74 -23.39
CA ILE A 603 -1.61 -24.56 -24.75
C ILE A 603 -0.09 -24.75 -24.78
N SER A 604 0.64 -24.03 -23.94
CA SER A 604 2.10 -24.10 -23.83
C SER A 604 2.59 -23.43 -22.54
N THR A 605 3.70 -23.95 -21.99
CA THR A 605 4.35 -23.37 -20.78
C THR A 605 4.96 -21.99 -21.00
N VAL A 606 5.21 -21.61 -22.27
CA VAL A 606 5.88 -20.34 -22.63
C VAL A 606 4.88 -19.23 -22.94
N VAL A 607 3.66 -19.55 -23.39
CA VAL A 607 2.64 -18.55 -23.75
C VAL A 607 2.28 -17.62 -22.60
N PRO A 608 2.04 -18.09 -21.36
CA PRO A 608 1.76 -17.19 -20.23
C PRO A 608 2.88 -16.18 -19.98
N LEU A 609 4.14 -16.57 -20.19
CA LEU A 609 5.30 -15.70 -19.99
C LEU A 609 5.31 -14.55 -20.99
N TYR A 610 5.07 -14.81 -22.28
CA TYR A 610 5.01 -13.74 -23.28
C TYR A 610 3.82 -12.81 -23.07
N VAL A 611 2.66 -13.34 -22.65
CA VAL A 611 1.51 -12.51 -22.29
C VAL A 611 1.86 -11.61 -21.10
N SER A 612 2.52 -12.15 -20.06
CA SER A 612 3.01 -11.38 -18.92
C SER A 612 3.98 -10.28 -19.34
N VAL A 613 4.93 -10.56 -20.24
CA VAL A 613 5.85 -9.55 -20.81
C VAL A 613 5.08 -8.43 -21.52
N GLY A 614 4.13 -8.80 -22.39
CA GLY A 614 3.32 -7.82 -23.12
C GLY A 614 2.55 -6.89 -22.18
N LEU A 615 1.96 -7.45 -21.11
CA LEU A 615 1.26 -6.66 -20.08
C LEU A 615 2.22 -5.71 -19.35
N LEU A 616 3.40 -6.18 -18.91
CA LEU A 616 4.38 -5.32 -18.25
C LEU A 616 4.84 -4.17 -19.17
N TRP A 617 5.04 -4.40 -20.45
CA TRP A 617 5.45 -3.34 -21.37
C TRP A 617 4.31 -2.37 -21.71
N ILE A 618 3.05 -2.82 -21.73
CA ILE A 618 1.88 -1.94 -21.76
C ILE A 618 1.88 -1.04 -20.52
N ALA A 619 2.19 -1.61 -19.34
CA ALA A 619 2.30 -0.81 -18.11
C ALA A 619 3.41 0.25 -18.21
N VAL A 620 4.57 -0.08 -18.78
CA VAL A 620 5.64 0.90 -19.05
C VAL A 620 5.12 2.07 -19.89
N GLY A 621 4.38 1.77 -20.96
CA GLY A 621 3.74 2.80 -21.78
C GLY A 621 2.80 3.70 -20.97
N CYS A 622 1.96 3.11 -20.10
CA CYS A 622 1.08 3.86 -19.22
C CYS A 622 1.86 4.72 -18.21
N MET A 623 2.98 4.20 -17.67
CA MET A 623 3.84 4.93 -16.72
C MET A 623 4.49 6.15 -17.37
N VAL A 624 5.06 6.00 -18.56
CA VAL A 624 5.71 7.11 -19.30
C VAL A 624 4.70 8.18 -19.70
N LEU A 625 3.43 7.81 -19.91
CA LEU A 625 2.36 8.74 -20.25
C LEU A 625 1.80 9.53 -19.05
N LEU A 626 2.24 9.25 -17.81
CA LEU A 626 1.82 10.00 -16.62
C LEU A 626 2.27 11.46 -16.71
N PRO A 627 1.33 12.42 -16.50
CA PRO A 627 1.64 13.84 -16.68
C PRO A 627 2.30 14.49 -15.46
N ILE A 628 2.22 13.89 -14.28
CA ILE A 628 2.60 14.50 -13.00
C ILE A 628 3.72 13.70 -12.35
N GLU A 629 4.91 14.28 -12.25
CA GLU A 629 6.00 13.78 -11.41
C GLU A 629 5.84 14.36 -9.99
N THR A 630 5.89 13.49 -8.96
CA THR A 630 5.60 13.89 -7.58
C THR A 630 6.85 14.27 -6.78
N ARG A 631 8.04 14.17 -7.36
CA ARG A 631 9.32 14.42 -6.69
C ARG A 631 9.42 15.82 -6.07
N ASP A 632 8.99 16.84 -6.81
CA ASP A 632 9.17 18.25 -6.43
C ASP A 632 8.02 18.77 -5.53
N ASN A 633 6.98 17.97 -5.29
CA ASN A 633 5.81 18.32 -4.46
C ASN A 633 5.92 17.88 -2.99
N VAL A 634 7.08 17.37 -2.55
CA VAL A 634 7.33 16.93 -1.16
C VAL A 634 8.06 18.03 -0.35
N ALA A 635 7.97 19.28 -0.81
CA ALA A 635 8.49 20.43 -0.06
C ALA A 635 7.40 21.05 0.83
#